data_7f1cb8e3dfbca752dcf3d73e67fa7aff
#
_entry.id   7f1cb8e3dfbca752dcf3d73e67fa7aff
#
_cell.length_a   1.000
_cell.length_b   1.000
_cell.length_c   1.000
_cell.angle_alpha   90.00
_cell.angle_beta   90.00
_cell.angle_gamma   90.00
#
_symmetry.space_group_name_H-M   'P 1'
#
loop_
_entity.id
_entity.type
_entity.pdbx_description
1 polymer ?
#
loop_
_entity_poly.entity_id
_entity_poly.type
_entity_poly.pdbx_seq_one_letter_code
_entity_poly.pdbx_strand_id
1 'polypeptide(L)'
;MSENQQALNHVVSMEDLTVDQVMKLIKRGIEFKNGAQLPYEDHPIVSNLFFEDSTRTHKSFEVAEIKLGLERLDFDVKTSSVNKGETLYDTILTLSALGVDVCVIRHPEVDYYRELIASPTITTSIINGGDGSGQHPSQSLLDLMTIYEEFGHFEGLKVAIAGDLDHSRVAKSNMQILKRLGAELYFAGPEEWRSQEFADYGQFVTIDEIVDQVDVLMLLRVQHERHESGAIFSKESYHAQHGLNQERYNRLKEKAIIMHPAPVNRDVEIADHLVEAPKSRIVQQMTNGVFVRMAILESVLASRKAK
;
A
#
# COMPACT_ATOMS: atom_id res chain seq x y z
N MET A 1 32.01 5.54 -6.83
CA MET A 1 31.41 6.84 -7.21
C MET A 1 29.91 6.59 -7.24
N SER A 2 29.21 7.07 -6.22
CA SER A 2 27.76 6.84 -6.02
C SER A 2 26.99 7.54 -7.14
N GLU A 3 26.28 6.75 -7.96
CA GLU A 3 25.23 7.26 -8.82
C GLU A 3 24.24 8.03 -7.95
N ASN A 4 23.97 9.27 -8.35
CA ASN A 4 22.99 10.16 -7.75
C ASN A 4 21.69 9.38 -7.53
N GLN A 5 21.47 8.85 -6.32
CA GLN A 5 20.13 8.41 -5.90
C GLN A 5 19.27 9.65 -6.05
N GLN A 6 18.32 9.60 -7.00
CA GLN A 6 17.34 10.67 -7.16
C GLN A 6 16.44 10.60 -5.95
N ALA A 7 16.83 11.31 -4.91
CA ALA A 7 16.17 11.35 -3.63
C ALA A 7 14.76 11.93 -3.79
N LEU A 8 13.78 11.34 -3.12
CA LEU A 8 12.39 11.77 -3.18
C LEU A 8 12.12 12.79 -2.07
N ASN A 9 11.56 13.93 -2.40
CA ASN A 9 11.15 14.90 -1.38
C ASN A 9 9.96 14.38 -0.55
N HIS A 10 9.03 13.70 -1.21
CA HIS A 10 7.80 13.16 -0.65
C HIS A 10 7.45 11.83 -1.32
N VAL A 11 6.67 10.99 -0.67
CA VAL A 11 6.08 9.77 -1.27
C VAL A 11 4.58 9.78 -0.97
N VAL A 12 3.80 10.38 -1.86
CA VAL A 12 2.38 10.67 -1.63
C VAL A 12 1.44 9.97 -2.58
N SER A 13 1.87 9.65 -3.80
CA SER A 13 1.07 8.97 -4.81
C SER A 13 1.94 8.04 -5.67
N MET A 14 1.38 6.93 -6.16
CA MET A 14 2.05 6.08 -7.15
C MET A 14 2.14 6.75 -8.53
N GLU A 15 1.29 7.73 -8.81
CA GLU A 15 1.32 8.50 -10.05
C GLU A 15 2.56 9.38 -10.16
N ASP A 16 3.03 9.91 -9.02
CA ASP A 16 4.18 10.81 -8.95
C ASP A 16 5.53 10.08 -9.05
N LEU A 17 5.52 8.75 -8.88
CA LEU A 17 6.74 7.94 -8.97
C LEU A 17 6.97 7.44 -10.40
N THR A 18 8.19 7.60 -10.89
CA THR A 18 8.63 6.94 -12.14
C THR A 18 8.82 5.44 -11.91
N VAL A 19 8.79 4.64 -12.99
CA VAL A 19 9.06 3.20 -12.92
C VAL A 19 10.45 2.94 -12.29
N ASP A 20 11.46 3.73 -12.65
CA ASP A 20 12.81 3.60 -12.09
C ASP A 20 12.85 3.86 -10.58
N GLN A 21 12.11 4.87 -10.10
CA GLN A 21 12.00 5.16 -8.67
C GLN A 21 11.31 4.02 -7.92
N VAL A 22 10.22 3.49 -8.47
CA VAL A 22 9.51 2.32 -7.93
C VAL A 22 10.45 1.12 -7.84
N MET A 23 11.17 0.80 -8.92
CA MET A 23 12.12 -0.32 -8.94
C MET A 23 13.28 -0.14 -7.96
N LYS A 24 13.78 1.08 -7.79
CA LYS A 24 14.82 1.39 -6.78
C LYS A 24 14.32 1.15 -5.37
N LEU A 25 13.11 1.61 -5.03
CA LEU A 25 12.51 1.39 -3.71
C LEU A 25 12.29 -0.10 -3.42
N ILE A 26 11.80 -0.87 -4.41
CA ILE A 26 11.59 -2.32 -4.27
C ILE A 26 12.93 -3.03 -4.03
N LYS A 27 13.94 -2.78 -4.88
CA LYS A 27 15.26 -3.41 -4.75
C LYS A 27 15.93 -3.04 -3.43
N ARG A 28 15.79 -1.77 -3.01
CA ARG A 28 16.33 -1.33 -1.72
C ARG A 28 15.61 -2.01 -0.54
N GLY A 29 14.30 -2.18 -0.61
CA GLY A 29 13.54 -2.98 0.37
C GLY A 29 14.04 -4.43 0.46
N ILE A 30 14.35 -5.06 -0.69
CA ILE A 30 14.93 -6.40 -0.74
C ILE A 30 16.32 -6.42 -0.11
N GLU A 31 17.17 -5.42 -0.35
CA GLU A 31 18.49 -5.31 0.29
C GLU A 31 18.35 -5.22 1.81
N PHE A 32 17.45 -4.39 2.33
CA PHE A 32 17.16 -4.32 3.78
C PHE A 32 16.68 -5.65 4.33
N LYS A 33 15.80 -6.35 3.62
CA LYS A 33 15.32 -7.68 4.02
C LYS A 33 16.46 -8.70 4.08
N ASN A 34 17.46 -8.56 3.20
CA ASN A 34 18.65 -9.41 3.14
C ASN A 34 19.78 -8.95 4.09
N GLY A 35 19.50 -8.01 4.99
CA GLY A 35 20.41 -7.64 6.06
C GLY A 35 21.22 -6.37 5.82
N ALA A 36 20.98 -5.61 4.76
CA ALA A 36 21.55 -4.28 4.62
C ALA A 36 21.16 -3.41 5.82
N GLN A 37 22.12 -2.62 6.31
CA GLN A 37 21.91 -1.72 7.44
C GLN A 37 22.21 -0.30 7.03
N LEU A 38 21.46 0.63 7.59
CA LEU A 38 21.69 2.07 7.47
C LEU A 38 21.22 2.75 8.76
N PRO A 39 21.97 2.63 9.85
CA PRO A 39 21.64 3.36 11.06
C PRO A 39 21.91 4.87 10.83
N TYR A 40 20.94 5.70 11.19
CA TYR A 40 21.11 7.16 11.18
C TYR A 40 21.70 7.59 12.53
N GLU A 41 22.96 8.06 12.51
CA GLU A 41 23.66 8.55 13.72
C GLU A 41 23.16 9.95 14.15
N ASP A 42 22.59 10.70 13.23
CA ASP A 42 22.03 12.04 13.44
C ASP A 42 20.57 12.02 13.94
N HIS A 43 20.01 10.84 14.15
CA HIS A 43 18.69 10.61 14.75
C HIS A 43 17.58 11.51 14.18
N PRO A 44 17.28 11.44 12.85
CA PRO A 44 16.19 12.22 12.28
C PRO A 44 14.86 11.93 12.98
N ILE A 45 14.05 12.97 13.12
CA ILE A 45 12.77 12.89 13.85
C ILE A 45 11.63 12.56 12.88
N VAL A 46 10.88 11.51 13.21
CA VAL A 46 9.69 11.08 12.44
C VAL A 46 8.46 11.14 13.32
N SER A 47 7.34 11.62 12.78
CA SER A 47 6.04 11.60 13.46
C SER A 47 4.99 10.90 12.62
N ASN A 48 4.23 9.99 13.25
CA ASN A 48 3.17 9.19 12.63
C ASN A 48 1.80 9.76 13.02
N LEU A 49 1.09 10.39 12.05
CA LEU A 49 -0.21 11.00 12.25
C LEU A 49 -1.30 10.16 11.57
N PHE A 50 -1.99 9.36 12.35
CA PHE A 50 -3.03 8.45 11.84
C PHE A 50 -4.41 8.93 12.31
N PHE A 51 -5.15 9.56 11.39
CA PHE A 51 -6.53 10.04 11.60
C PHE A 51 -7.58 8.97 11.33
N GLU A 52 -7.18 7.84 10.73
CA GLU A 52 -7.97 6.62 10.58
C GLU A 52 -7.27 5.44 11.25
N ASP A 53 -8.05 4.50 11.78
CA ASP A 53 -7.52 3.29 12.40
C ASP A 53 -6.70 2.46 11.42
N SER A 54 -5.47 2.13 11.80
CA SER A 54 -4.57 1.31 10.99
C SER A 54 -3.48 0.66 11.81
N THR A 55 -3.69 -0.58 12.25
CA THR A 55 -2.68 -1.30 13.03
C THR A 55 -1.46 -1.65 12.18
N ARG A 56 -1.67 -2.26 11.01
CA ARG A 56 -0.56 -2.78 10.17
C ARG A 56 0.33 -1.68 9.61
N THR A 57 -0.25 -0.68 8.94
CA THR A 57 0.53 0.41 8.35
C THR A 57 1.27 1.17 9.42
N HIS A 58 0.58 1.56 10.49
CA HIS A 58 1.17 2.30 11.60
C HIS A 58 2.34 1.53 12.23
N LYS A 59 2.07 0.32 12.74
CA LYS A 59 3.10 -0.47 13.44
C LYS A 59 4.27 -0.89 12.55
N SER A 60 4.05 -1.08 11.23
CA SER A 60 5.16 -1.40 10.35
C SER A 60 6.03 -0.18 10.00
N PHE A 61 5.49 1.05 9.99
CA PHE A 61 6.32 2.26 9.96
C PHE A 61 7.14 2.38 11.23
N GLU A 62 6.53 2.23 12.42
CA GLU A 62 7.26 2.26 13.68
C GLU A 62 8.41 1.24 13.72
N VAL A 63 8.19 0.00 13.25
CA VAL A 63 9.25 -1.01 13.18
C VAL A 63 10.34 -0.61 12.18
N ALA A 64 9.98 -0.03 11.03
CA ALA A 64 10.94 0.47 10.06
C ALA A 64 11.82 1.60 10.63
N GLU A 65 11.20 2.55 11.34
CA GLU A 65 11.86 3.66 12.03
C GLU A 65 12.87 3.15 13.08
N ILE A 66 12.44 2.19 13.92
CA ILE A 66 13.32 1.56 14.91
C ILE A 66 14.52 0.89 14.23
N LYS A 67 14.31 0.17 13.13
CA LYS A 67 15.40 -0.50 12.40
C LYS A 67 16.39 0.46 11.75
N LEU A 68 15.94 1.66 11.40
CA LEU A 68 16.78 2.73 10.85
C LEU A 68 17.43 3.62 11.93
N GLY A 69 17.08 3.43 13.21
CA GLY A 69 17.60 4.27 14.30
C GLY A 69 17.04 5.69 14.30
N LEU A 70 15.80 5.87 13.84
CA LEU A 70 15.13 7.17 13.82
C LEU A 70 14.50 7.50 15.18
N GLU A 71 14.46 8.78 15.54
CA GLU A 71 13.72 9.26 16.70
C GLU A 71 12.24 9.40 16.37
N ARG A 72 11.39 8.81 17.20
CA ARG A 72 9.93 8.86 17.01
C ARG A 72 9.32 9.91 17.91
N LEU A 73 8.68 10.90 17.31
CA LEU A 73 7.87 11.87 18.02
C LEU A 73 6.41 11.40 18.02
N ASP A 74 5.93 10.97 19.16
CA ASP A 74 4.55 10.50 19.30
C ASP A 74 3.56 11.64 19.06
N PHE A 75 2.51 11.35 18.27
CA PHE A 75 1.40 12.25 18.01
C PHE A 75 0.08 11.51 18.23
N ASP A 76 -0.65 11.93 19.24
CA ASP A 76 -1.98 11.40 19.51
C ASP A 76 -3.05 12.37 19.01
N VAL A 77 -3.70 11.99 17.90
CA VAL A 77 -4.79 12.76 17.30
C VAL A 77 -5.90 13.06 18.29
N LYS A 78 -6.22 12.12 19.20
CA LYS A 78 -7.33 12.26 20.17
C LYS A 78 -7.08 13.33 21.24
N THR A 79 -5.82 13.64 21.52
CA THR A 79 -5.43 14.61 22.56
C THR A 79 -4.79 15.88 21.99
N SER A 80 -4.67 15.95 20.67
CA SER A 80 -4.04 17.09 19.98
C SER A 80 -4.98 18.29 19.80
N SER A 81 -4.41 19.40 19.35
CA SER A 81 -5.15 20.63 19.03
C SER A 81 -6.14 20.47 17.86
N VAL A 82 -6.07 19.39 17.10
CA VAL A 82 -7.06 19.01 16.09
C VAL A 82 -8.47 19.00 16.68
N ASN A 83 -8.63 18.53 17.93
CA ASN A 83 -9.91 18.57 18.65
C ASN A 83 -10.41 19.97 19.00
N LYS A 84 -9.57 20.99 18.85
CA LYS A 84 -9.93 22.42 19.05
C LYS A 84 -10.16 23.14 17.71
N GLY A 85 -10.17 22.40 16.58
CA GLY A 85 -10.39 22.95 15.26
C GLY A 85 -9.11 23.34 14.50
N GLU A 86 -7.92 22.91 14.97
CA GLU A 86 -6.67 23.09 14.21
C GLU A 86 -6.74 22.27 12.92
N THR A 87 -6.36 22.89 11.81
CA THR A 87 -6.32 22.21 10.50
C THR A 87 -5.14 21.23 10.40
N LEU A 88 -5.21 20.27 9.49
CA LEU A 88 -4.08 19.40 9.18
C LEU A 88 -2.86 20.24 8.75
N TYR A 89 -3.08 21.29 7.93
CA TYR A 89 -2.03 22.18 7.48
C TYR A 89 -1.29 22.84 8.66
N ASP A 90 -2.01 23.43 9.61
CA ASP A 90 -1.41 24.09 10.78
C ASP A 90 -0.69 23.09 11.69
N THR A 91 -1.22 21.88 11.84
CA THR A 91 -0.57 20.82 12.59
C THR A 91 0.80 20.45 11.95
N ILE A 92 0.83 20.26 10.62
CA ILE A 92 2.08 19.93 9.93
C ILE A 92 3.04 21.12 9.89
N LEU A 93 2.54 22.33 9.73
CA LEU A 93 3.35 23.55 9.84
C LEU A 93 4.04 23.65 11.21
N THR A 94 3.30 23.33 12.29
CA THR A 94 3.85 23.31 13.65
C THR A 94 4.93 22.25 13.80
N LEU A 95 4.69 21.00 13.37
CA LEU A 95 5.68 19.93 13.45
C LEU A 95 6.92 20.25 12.60
N SER A 96 6.74 20.86 11.43
CA SER A 96 7.83 21.33 10.59
C SER A 96 8.67 22.40 11.27
N ALA A 97 8.04 23.38 11.93
CA ALA A 97 8.73 24.44 12.69
C ALA A 97 9.49 23.89 13.91
N LEU A 98 9.00 22.80 14.51
CA LEU A 98 9.66 22.10 15.61
C LEU A 98 10.83 21.21 15.17
N GLY A 99 11.08 21.07 13.87
CA GLY A 99 12.21 20.32 13.32
C GLY A 99 11.92 18.84 13.04
N VAL A 100 10.64 18.46 12.91
CA VAL A 100 10.29 17.09 12.47
C VAL A 100 10.71 16.90 11.00
N ASP A 101 11.51 15.87 10.74
CA ASP A 101 12.06 15.61 9.41
C ASP A 101 11.04 14.95 8.48
N VAL A 102 10.26 14.01 8.99
CA VAL A 102 9.29 13.24 8.20
C VAL A 102 7.97 13.13 8.96
N CYS A 103 6.86 13.38 8.27
CA CYS A 103 5.52 13.04 8.74
C CYS A 103 4.93 11.92 7.88
N VAL A 104 4.59 10.80 8.52
CA VAL A 104 3.78 9.74 7.91
C VAL A 104 2.32 10.00 8.26
N ILE A 105 1.50 10.30 7.27
CA ILE A 105 0.13 10.76 7.49
C ILE A 105 -0.85 9.79 6.85
N ARG A 106 -1.86 9.37 7.61
CA ARG A 106 -3.05 8.68 7.11
C ARG A 106 -4.29 9.50 7.43
N HIS A 107 -5.03 9.90 6.41
CA HIS A 107 -6.15 10.82 6.52
C HIS A 107 -7.38 10.35 5.74
N PRO A 108 -8.61 10.61 6.18
CA PRO A 108 -9.83 10.24 5.44
C PRO A 108 -10.05 11.06 4.17
N GLU A 109 -9.50 12.26 4.08
CA GLU A 109 -9.62 13.12 2.90
C GLU A 109 -8.68 12.66 1.79
N VAL A 110 -9.20 12.59 0.57
CA VAL A 110 -8.43 12.28 -0.64
C VAL A 110 -7.55 13.48 -1.01
N ASP A 111 -6.30 13.22 -1.42
CA ASP A 111 -5.35 14.25 -1.86
C ASP A 111 -4.97 15.29 -0.77
N TYR A 112 -5.22 15.02 0.52
CA TYR A 112 -4.92 15.92 1.64
C TYR A 112 -3.48 16.49 1.60
N TYR A 113 -2.57 15.78 1.00
CA TYR A 113 -1.15 16.13 0.93
C TYR A 113 -0.82 17.24 -0.07
N ARG A 114 -1.71 17.56 -1.02
CA ARG A 114 -1.41 18.49 -2.10
C ARG A 114 -1.03 19.89 -1.60
N GLU A 115 -1.79 20.43 -0.67
CA GLU A 115 -1.47 21.75 -0.08
C GLU A 115 -0.21 21.70 0.81
N LEU A 116 0.05 20.57 1.48
CA LEU A 116 1.22 20.41 2.34
C LEU A 116 2.52 20.43 1.52
N ILE A 117 2.57 19.65 0.43
CA ILE A 117 3.76 19.56 -0.43
C ILE A 117 3.97 20.81 -1.30
N ALA A 118 2.93 21.59 -1.56
CA ALA A 118 3.01 22.85 -2.28
C ALA A 118 3.41 24.05 -1.39
N SER A 119 3.41 23.87 -0.08
CA SER A 119 3.74 24.94 0.88
C SER A 119 5.21 25.35 0.77
N PRO A 120 5.53 26.65 0.67
CA PRO A 120 6.90 27.12 0.73
C PRO A 120 7.49 27.13 2.14
N THR A 121 6.66 26.92 3.17
CA THR A 121 7.05 27.02 4.58
C THR A 121 7.21 25.66 5.24
N ILE A 122 6.45 24.65 4.80
CA ILE A 122 6.55 23.29 5.31
C ILE A 122 7.79 22.65 4.70
N THR A 123 8.79 22.38 5.53
CA THR A 123 10.06 21.75 5.12
C THR A 123 10.09 20.24 5.38
N THR A 124 9.17 19.75 6.22
CA THR A 124 9.00 18.33 6.54
C THR A 124 8.67 17.50 5.29
N SER A 125 9.26 16.32 5.15
CA SER A 125 8.90 15.36 4.10
C SER A 125 7.59 14.66 4.45
N ILE A 126 6.70 14.50 3.47
CA ILE A 126 5.39 13.86 3.65
C ILE A 126 5.39 12.47 3.01
N ILE A 127 4.97 11.47 3.80
CA ILE A 127 4.70 10.12 3.34
C ILE A 127 3.22 9.83 3.52
N ASN A 128 2.53 9.47 2.44
CA ASN A 128 1.12 9.12 2.48
C ASN A 128 0.93 7.67 2.99
N GLY A 129 0.39 7.53 4.20
CA GLY A 129 0.01 6.24 4.82
C GLY A 129 -1.38 5.73 4.41
N GLY A 130 -2.03 6.41 3.46
CA GLY A 130 -3.36 6.15 2.92
C GLY A 130 -4.29 7.35 3.05
N ASP A 131 -4.94 7.75 1.95
CA ASP A 131 -5.86 8.88 1.88
C ASP A 131 -7.25 8.42 1.37
N GLY A 132 -8.23 8.43 2.23
CA GLY A 132 -9.62 8.10 1.91
C GLY A 132 -9.77 6.89 0.96
N SER A 133 -10.36 7.10 -0.21
CA SER A 133 -10.44 6.14 -1.32
C SER A 133 -9.38 6.36 -2.41
N GLY A 134 -8.44 7.28 -2.22
CA GLY A 134 -7.42 7.69 -3.20
C GLY A 134 -6.23 6.73 -3.31
N GLN A 135 -5.12 7.07 -2.66
CA GLN A 135 -3.83 6.39 -2.83
C GLN A 135 -3.34 5.69 -1.55
N HIS A 136 -2.57 4.63 -1.72
CA HIS A 136 -1.82 3.99 -0.63
C HIS A 136 -0.44 3.51 -1.13
N PRO A 137 0.50 4.42 -1.41
CA PRO A 137 1.74 4.09 -2.13
C PRO A 137 2.59 3.05 -1.41
N SER A 138 2.69 3.09 -0.08
CA SER A 138 3.48 2.09 0.65
C SER A 138 2.87 0.68 0.60
N GLN A 139 1.54 0.55 0.40
CA GLN A 139 0.90 -0.74 0.16
C GLN A 139 1.23 -1.25 -1.25
N SER A 140 1.09 -0.42 -2.27
CA SER A 140 1.45 -0.83 -3.64
C SER A 140 2.91 -1.25 -3.75
N LEU A 141 3.82 -0.52 -3.12
CA LEU A 141 5.25 -0.85 -3.13
C LEU A 141 5.55 -2.20 -2.44
N LEU A 142 4.89 -2.52 -1.32
CA LEU A 142 5.07 -3.83 -0.68
C LEU A 142 4.45 -4.98 -1.49
N ASP A 143 3.32 -4.71 -2.16
CA ASP A 143 2.68 -5.66 -3.07
C ASP A 143 3.60 -5.95 -4.25
N LEU A 144 4.16 -4.90 -4.88
CA LEU A 144 5.12 -5.02 -5.96
C LEU A 144 6.41 -5.74 -5.53
N MET A 145 6.94 -5.43 -4.33
CA MET A 145 8.10 -6.15 -3.79
C MET A 145 7.80 -7.64 -3.66
N THR A 146 6.61 -8.00 -3.18
CA THR A 146 6.20 -9.40 -3.02
C THR A 146 6.12 -10.12 -4.36
N ILE A 147 5.54 -9.48 -5.39
CA ILE A 147 5.49 -10.02 -6.75
C ILE A 147 6.89 -10.16 -7.33
N TYR A 148 7.74 -9.14 -7.16
CA TYR A 148 9.10 -9.14 -7.71
C TYR A 148 9.99 -10.22 -7.06
N GLU A 149 9.84 -10.51 -5.78
CA GLU A 149 10.55 -11.61 -5.11
C GLU A 149 10.19 -12.98 -5.69
N GLU A 150 8.95 -13.19 -6.13
CA GLU A 150 8.49 -14.47 -6.69
C GLU A 150 8.86 -14.64 -8.16
N PHE A 151 8.75 -13.60 -8.96
CA PHE A 151 8.84 -13.72 -10.42
C PHE A 151 10.07 -13.02 -11.02
N GLY A 152 10.67 -12.05 -10.34
CA GLY A 152 11.83 -11.28 -10.82
C GLY A 152 11.51 -10.23 -11.90
N HIS A 153 10.26 -10.15 -12.35
CA HIS A 153 9.77 -9.22 -13.39
C HIS A 153 8.28 -8.94 -13.19
N PHE A 154 7.73 -8.02 -13.99
CA PHE A 154 6.29 -7.71 -14.02
C PHE A 154 5.70 -7.88 -15.42
N GLU A 155 6.51 -7.61 -16.46
CA GLU A 155 6.08 -7.65 -17.85
C GLU A 155 5.49 -9.01 -18.21
N GLY A 156 4.27 -8.99 -18.76
CA GLY A 156 3.55 -10.19 -19.18
C GLY A 156 2.96 -11.04 -18.06
N LEU A 157 3.15 -10.68 -16.77
CA LEU A 157 2.45 -11.37 -15.69
C LEU A 157 0.96 -11.09 -15.76
N LYS A 158 0.15 -12.11 -15.62
CA LYS A 158 -1.30 -12.01 -15.50
C LYS A 158 -1.68 -11.80 -14.04
N VAL A 159 -2.17 -10.61 -13.71
CA VAL A 159 -2.54 -10.21 -12.35
C VAL A 159 -4.05 -9.99 -12.30
N ALA A 160 -4.76 -10.78 -11.50
CA ALA A 160 -6.16 -10.53 -11.20
C ALA A 160 -6.30 -9.82 -9.87
N ILE A 161 -7.05 -8.71 -9.85
CA ILE A 161 -7.46 -8.00 -8.64
C ILE A 161 -8.95 -8.29 -8.46
N ALA A 162 -9.31 -8.95 -7.36
CA ALA A 162 -10.65 -9.49 -7.15
C ALA A 162 -11.27 -9.02 -5.83
N GLY A 163 -12.46 -8.46 -5.88
CA GLY A 163 -13.23 -8.05 -4.71
C GLY A 163 -13.95 -6.73 -4.88
N ASP A 164 -13.95 -5.92 -3.81
CA ASP A 164 -14.56 -4.59 -3.77
C ASP A 164 -13.65 -3.55 -4.44
N LEU A 165 -13.80 -3.43 -5.76
CA LEU A 165 -12.93 -2.57 -6.58
C LEU A 165 -13.22 -1.09 -6.34
N ASP A 166 -14.50 -0.71 -6.27
CA ASP A 166 -14.93 0.70 -6.21
C ASP A 166 -14.43 1.41 -4.95
N HIS A 167 -14.41 0.72 -3.82
CA HIS A 167 -14.00 1.28 -2.55
C HIS A 167 -12.52 1.02 -2.20
N SER A 168 -11.73 0.42 -3.12
CA SER A 168 -10.37 -0.01 -2.83
C SER A 168 -9.30 0.92 -3.37
N ARG A 169 -8.76 1.80 -2.53
CA ARG A 169 -7.54 2.57 -2.84
C ARG A 169 -6.33 1.69 -3.19
N VAL A 170 -6.28 0.47 -2.66
CA VAL A 170 -5.21 -0.50 -2.98
C VAL A 170 -5.33 -0.97 -4.42
N ALA A 171 -6.55 -1.28 -4.87
CA ALA A 171 -6.79 -1.66 -6.26
C ALA A 171 -6.40 -0.53 -7.22
N LYS A 172 -6.79 0.71 -6.92
CA LYS A 172 -6.46 1.89 -7.74
C LYS A 172 -4.96 2.12 -7.85
N SER A 173 -4.27 2.16 -6.73
CA SER A 173 -2.80 2.35 -6.72
C SER A 173 -2.07 1.21 -7.46
N ASN A 174 -2.52 -0.04 -7.27
CA ASN A 174 -1.89 -1.20 -7.90
C ASN A 174 -2.15 -1.27 -9.41
N MET A 175 -3.38 -0.98 -9.88
CA MET A 175 -3.67 -1.00 -11.32
C MET A 175 -2.81 -0.02 -12.09
N GLN A 176 -2.64 1.19 -11.58
CA GLN A 176 -1.86 2.25 -12.21
C GLN A 176 -0.41 1.84 -12.42
N ILE A 177 0.23 1.33 -11.39
CA ILE A 177 1.65 0.99 -11.46
C ILE A 177 1.91 -0.34 -12.17
N LEU A 178 1.09 -1.37 -11.94
CA LEU A 178 1.24 -2.67 -12.61
C LEU A 178 1.09 -2.53 -14.12
N LYS A 179 0.14 -1.70 -14.60
CA LYS A 179 0.01 -1.40 -16.03
C LYS A 179 1.26 -0.76 -16.61
N ARG A 180 1.86 0.20 -15.90
CA ARG A 180 3.10 0.87 -16.32
C ARG A 180 4.30 -0.07 -16.31
N LEU A 181 4.27 -1.11 -15.47
CA LEU A 181 5.29 -2.16 -15.38
C LEU A 181 5.08 -3.29 -16.42
N GLY A 182 4.04 -3.21 -17.26
CA GLY A 182 3.78 -4.15 -18.36
C GLY A 182 3.00 -5.40 -17.95
N ALA A 183 2.36 -5.43 -16.78
CA ALA A 183 1.50 -6.53 -16.39
C ALA A 183 0.16 -6.50 -17.16
N GLU A 184 -0.43 -7.68 -17.39
CA GLU A 184 -1.77 -7.86 -17.91
C GLU A 184 -2.76 -7.91 -16.76
N LEU A 185 -3.69 -6.95 -16.71
CA LEU A 185 -4.60 -6.80 -15.59
C LEU A 185 -6.00 -7.35 -15.87
N TYR A 186 -6.53 -8.04 -14.88
CA TYR A 186 -7.88 -8.56 -14.85
C TYR A 186 -8.57 -8.12 -13.56
N PHE A 187 -9.84 -7.77 -13.66
CA PHE A 187 -10.64 -7.30 -12.53
C PHE A 187 -11.85 -8.21 -12.34
N ALA A 188 -12.01 -8.75 -11.13
CA ALA A 188 -13.09 -9.66 -10.79
C ALA A 188 -13.86 -9.19 -9.57
N GLY A 189 -15.16 -9.47 -9.52
CA GLY A 189 -16.04 -9.12 -8.41
C GLY A 189 -17.45 -8.85 -8.89
N PRO A 190 -18.35 -8.52 -7.97
CA PRO A 190 -19.72 -8.12 -8.30
C PRO A 190 -19.76 -6.99 -9.33
N GLU A 191 -20.74 -7.03 -10.24
CA GLU A 191 -20.87 -5.98 -11.27
C GLU A 191 -21.15 -4.62 -10.66
N GLU A 192 -21.88 -4.58 -9.57
CA GLU A 192 -22.25 -3.38 -8.84
C GLU A 192 -21.04 -2.65 -8.21
N TRP A 193 -19.90 -3.35 -8.06
CA TRP A 193 -18.66 -2.81 -7.48
C TRP A 193 -17.59 -2.53 -8.55
N ARG A 194 -17.97 -2.53 -9.81
CA ARG A 194 -17.08 -2.21 -10.93
C ARG A 194 -17.09 -0.70 -11.17
N SER A 195 -15.94 -0.07 -11.01
CA SER A 195 -15.76 1.31 -11.43
C SER A 195 -15.27 1.37 -12.88
N GLN A 196 -15.84 2.28 -13.67
CA GLN A 196 -15.49 2.45 -15.09
C GLN A 196 -14.01 2.76 -15.30
N GLU A 197 -13.37 3.42 -14.34
CA GLU A 197 -11.93 3.76 -14.41
C GLU A 197 -11.01 2.53 -14.59
N PHE A 198 -11.43 1.35 -14.13
CA PHE A 198 -10.64 0.11 -14.27
C PHE A 198 -10.60 -0.41 -15.72
N ALA A 199 -11.60 -0.08 -16.53
CA ALA A 199 -11.68 -0.53 -17.93
C ALA A 199 -10.51 -0.07 -18.80
N ASP A 200 -9.90 1.08 -18.47
CA ASP A 200 -8.74 1.60 -19.19
C ASP A 200 -7.45 0.84 -18.86
N TYR A 201 -7.44 0.11 -17.76
CA TYR A 201 -6.25 -0.61 -17.27
C TYR A 201 -6.27 -2.10 -17.58
N GLY A 202 -7.45 -2.73 -17.64
CA GLY A 202 -7.56 -4.17 -17.84
C GLY A 202 -8.96 -4.64 -18.18
N GLN A 203 -9.18 -5.94 -18.06
CA GLN A 203 -10.44 -6.58 -18.45
C GLN A 203 -11.26 -7.00 -17.23
N PHE A 204 -12.56 -6.74 -17.27
CA PHE A 204 -13.49 -7.32 -16.31
C PHE A 204 -13.81 -8.77 -16.68
N VAL A 205 -13.65 -9.66 -15.71
CA VAL A 205 -13.88 -11.11 -15.84
C VAL A 205 -14.53 -11.64 -14.57
N THR A 206 -15.01 -12.87 -14.59
CA THR A 206 -15.32 -13.60 -13.37
C THR A 206 -14.09 -14.28 -12.80
N ILE A 207 -14.08 -14.58 -11.50
CA ILE A 207 -12.95 -15.30 -10.89
C ILE A 207 -12.78 -16.69 -11.53
N ASP A 208 -13.88 -17.32 -11.92
CA ASP A 208 -13.86 -18.65 -12.54
C ASP A 208 -13.29 -18.67 -13.96
N GLU A 209 -13.37 -17.56 -14.70
CA GLU A 209 -12.78 -17.43 -16.03
C GLU A 209 -11.27 -17.23 -15.99
N ILE A 210 -10.73 -16.68 -14.87
CA ILE A 210 -9.34 -16.24 -14.84
C ILE A 210 -8.45 -17.04 -13.88
N VAL A 211 -9.01 -17.73 -12.89
CA VAL A 211 -8.27 -18.35 -11.78
C VAL A 211 -7.19 -19.35 -12.23
N ASP A 212 -7.39 -20.06 -13.33
CA ASP A 212 -6.43 -21.01 -13.90
C ASP A 212 -5.41 -20.37 -14.85
N GLN A 213 -5.51 -19.08 -15.11
CA GLN A 213 -4.64 -18.34 -16.03
C GLN A 213 -3.73 -17.33 -15.32
N VAL A 214 -4.04 -16.94 -14.10
CA VAL A 214 -3.28 -15.89 -13.40
C VAL A 214 -1.97 -16.40 -12.83
N ASP A 215 -1.02 -15.47 -12.74
CA ASP A 215 0.22 -15.64 -11.99
C ASP A 215 0.06 -15.06 -10.56
N VAL A 216 -0.73 -13.99 -10.45
CA VAL A 216 -1.03 -13.33 -9.17
C VAL A 216 -2.54 -13.17 -9.03
N LEU A 217 -3.10 -13.72 -7.96
CA LEU A 217 -4.48 -13.47 -7.54
C LEU A 217 -4.45 -12.57 -6.30
N MET A 218 -4.75 -11.29 -6.49
CA MET A 218 -4.84 -10.32 -5.42
C MET A 218 -6.30 -10.16 -5.01
N LEU A 219 -6.62 -10.61 -3.81
CA LEU A 219 -7.95 -10.49 -3.23
C LEU A 219 -8.08 -9.17 -2.46
N LEU A 220 -9.26 -8.57 -2.47
CA LEU A 220 -9.58 -7.36 -1.74
C LEU A 220 -10.56 -7.65 -0.62
N ARG A 221 -10.44 -6.92 0.48
CA ARG A 221 -11.40 -6.98 1.57
C ARG A 221 -12.76 -6.45 1.12
N VAL A 222 -13.82 -7.19 1.41
CA VAL A 222 -15.20 -6.70 1.29
C VAL A 222 -15.47 -5.70 2.41
N GLN A 223 -15.75 -4.45 2.04
CA GLN A 223 -15.90 -3.33 2.99
C GLN A 223 -17.38 -3.13 3.32
N HIS A 224 -17.96 -4.04 4.12
CA HIS A 224 -19.39 -3.99 4.50
C HIS A 224 -19.81 -2.65 5.09
N GLU A 225 -18.90 -1.95 5.77
CA GLU A 225 -19.14 -0.65 6.39
C GLU A 225 -19.30 0.51 5.41
N ARG A 226 -18.90 0.34 4.15
CA ARG A 226 -18.98 1.37 3.09
C ARG A 226 -20.14 1.20 2.14
N HIS A 227 -20.87 0.09 2.24
CA HIS A 227 -22.06 -0.18 1.41
C HIS A 227 -23.30 0.36 2.11
N GLU A 228 -23.78 1.57 1.72
CA GLU A 228 -24.90 2.29 2.35
C GLU A 228 -26.27 1.58 2.25
N SER A 229 -26.44 0.61 1.36
CA SER A 229 -27.72 -0.01 1.03
C SER A 229 -27.86 -1.47 1.49
N GLY A 230 -27.43 -1.78 2.72
CA GLY A 230 -27.58 -3.16 3.24
C GLY A 230 -26.73 -4.18 2.46
N ALA A 231 -26.29 -5.25 3.11
CA ALA A 231 -25.45 -6.25 2.46
C ALA A 231 -26.15 -6.83 1.21
N ILE A 232 -25.67 -6.45 0.00
CA ILE A 232 -26.15 -6.99 -1.29
C ILE A 232 -25.91 -8.50 -1.35
N PHE A 233 -24.86 -8.97 -0.64
CA PHE A 233 -24.49 -10.38 -0.54
C PHE A 233 -24.38 -10.83 0.92
N SER A 234 -24.89 -12.03 1.22
CA SER A 234 -24.47 -12.72 2.44
C SER A 234 -23.01 -13.15 2.31
N LYS A 235 -22.33 -13.42 3.44
CA LYS A 235 -20.95 -13.94 3.44
C LYS A 235 -20.83 -15.20 2.60
N GLU A 236 -21.77 -16.13 2.76
CA GLU A 236 -21.81 -17.41 2.07
C GLU A 236 -22.04 -17.22 0.56
N SER A 237 -22.97 -16.33 0.19
CA SER A 237 -23.27 -16.01 -1.21
C SER A 237 -22.06 -15.36 -1.91
N TYR A 238 -21.41 -14.38 -1.24
CA TYR A 238 -20.22 -13.75 -1.76
C TYR A 238 -19.09 -14.78 -1.93
N HIS A 239 -18.81 -15.59 -0.90
CA HIS A 239 -17.77 -16.63 -0.95
C HIS A 239 -17.99 -17.61 -2.11
N ALA A 240 -19.23 -18.07 -2.28
CA ALA A 240 -19.57 -19.00 -3.34
C ALA A 240 -19.35 -18.41 -4.74
N GLN A 241 -19.72 -17.15 -4.95
CA GLN A 241 -19.70 -16.51 -6.27
C GLN A 241 -18.35 -15.85 -6.60
N HIS A 242 -17.70 -15.20 -5.62
CA HIS A 242 -16.56 -14.32 -5.84
C HIS A 242 -15.34 -14.66 -4.98
N GLY A 243 -15.47 -15.47 -3.92
CA GLY A 243 -14.40 -15.81 -3.00
C GLY A 243 -13.44 -16.88 -3.56
N LEU A 244 -12.24 -16.94 -3.01
CA LEU A 244 -11.30 -18.02 -3.26
C LEU A 244 -11.60 -19.20 -2.33
N ASN A 245 -12.31 -20.20 -2.85
CA ASN A 245 -12.59 -21.48 -2.18
C ASN A 245 -11.56 -22.54 -2.57
N GLN A 246 -11.67 -23.76 -2.01
CA GLN A 246 -10.75 -24.87 -2.26
C GLN A 246 -10.75 -25.32 -3.73
N GLU A 247 -11.89 -25.29 -4.42
CA GLU A 247 -11.99 -25.69 -5.82
C GLU A 247 -11.19 -24.74 -6.70
N ARG A 248 -11.37 -23.41 -6.53
CA ARG A 248 -10.64 -22.38 -7.26
C ARG A 248 -9.15 -22.41 -6.93
N TYR A 249 -8.79 -22.65 -5.66
CA TYR A 249 -7.39 -22.81 -5.25
C TYR A 249 -6.69 -23.95 -5.99
N ASN A 250 -7.37 -25.08 -6.16
CA ASN A 250 -6.82 -26.24 -6.87
C ASN A 250 -6.62 -26.00 -8.38
N ARG A 251 -7.32 -25.02 -8.94
CA ARG A 251 -7.20 -24.60 -10.34
C ARG A 251 -6.06 -23.61 -10.59
N LEU A 252 -5.57 -22.94 -9.54
CA LEU A 252 -4.44 -22.02 -9.67
C LEU A 252 -3.20 -22.70 -10.27
N LYS A 253 -2.50 -22.01 -11.16
CA LYS A 253 -1.19 -22.47 -11.68
C LYS A 253 -0.27 -22.88 -10.53
N GLU A 254 0.67 -23.78 -10.78
CA GLU A 254 1.62 -24.28 -9.79
C GLU A 254 2.38 -23.14 -9.08
N LYS A 255 2.86 -22.15 -9.87
CA LYS A 255 3.63 -21.00 -9.40
C LYS A 255 2.78 -19.78 -9.05
N ALA A 256 1.45 -19.86 -9.18
CA ALA A 256 0.59 -18.74 -8.84
C ALA A 256 0.66 -18.40 -7.37
N ILE A 257 0.60 -17.09 -7.06
CA ILE A 257 0.55 -16.60 -5.68
C ILE A 257 -0.78 -15.94 -5.37
N ILE A 258 -1.16 -16.02 -4.10
CA ILE A 258 -2.35 -15.37 -3.54
C ILE A 258 -1.88 -14.22 -2.66
N MET A 259 -2.47 -13.05 -2.88
CA MET A 259 -2.18 -11.83 -2.15
C MET A 259 -3.45 -11.21 -1.56
N HIS A 260 -3.32 -10.47 -0.47
CA HIS A 260 -4.40 -9.73 0.16
C HIS A 260 -3.82 -8.62 1.04
N PRO A 261 -4.29 -7.36 0.96
CA PRO A 261 -3.74 -6.24 1.73
C PRO A 261 -4.05 -6.32 3.24
N ALA A 262 -4.91 -7.27 3.65
CA ALA A 262 -5.46 -7.42 5.01
C ALA A 262 -6.13 -6.12 5.55
N PRO A 263 -7.05 -6.22 6.53
CA PRO A 263 -7.46 -7.45 7.22
C PRO A 263 -8.26 -8.39 6.31
N VAL A 264 -8.16 -9.67 6.53
CA VAL A 264 -8.89 -10.69 5.79
C VAL A 264 -10.22 -10.97 6.48
N ASN A 265 -11.33 -10.97 5.74
CA ASN A 265 -12.57 -11.56 6.21
C ASN A 265 -12.58 -13.04 5.80
N ARG A 266 -12.19 -13.90 6.75
CA ARG A 266 -12.10 -15.36 6.53
C ARG A 266 -13.48 -15.91 6.13
N ASP A 267 -13.50 -16.84 5.20
CA ASP A 267 -14.70 -17.44 4.60
C ASP A 267 -15.63 -16.44 3.89
N VAL A 268 -15.07 -15.27 3.51
CA VAL A 268 -15.72 -14.29 2.63
C VAL A 268 -14.94 -14.18 1.33
N GLU A 269 -13.86 -13.40 1.29
CA GLU A 269 -13.01 -13.29 0.08
C GLU A 269 -12.05 -14.47 -0.11
N ILE A 270 -11.72 -15.19 0.96
CA ILE A 270 -10.86 -16.38 0.94
C ILE A 270 -11.27 -17.36 2.03
N ALA A 271 -11.27 -18.64 1.73
CA ALA A 271 -11.52 -19.68 2.72
C ALA A 271 -10.47 -19.62 3.84
N ASP A 272 -10.90 -19.82 5.08
CA ASP A 272 -10.08 -19.68 6.29
C ASP A 272 -8.72 -20.38 6.17
N HIS A 273 -8.71 -21.64 5.81
CA HIS A 273 -7.50 -22.49 5.72
C HIS A 273 -6.56 -22.10 4.55
N LEU A 274 -7.02 -21.28 3.60
CA LEU A 274 -6.20 -20.82 2.47
C LEU A 274 -5.39 -19.56 2.79
N VAL A 275 -5.69 -18.84 3.87
CA VAL A 275 -4.99 -17.61 4.26
C VAL A 275 -3.50 -17.85 4.47
N GLU A 276 -3.13 -19.03 4.98
CA GLU A 276 -1.75 -19.43 5.23
C GLU A 276 -1.32 -20.64 4.37
N ALA A 277 -2.05 -20.91 3.28
CA ALA A 277 -1.73 -22.01 2.36
C ALA A 277 -0.40 -21.74 1.61
N PRO A 278 0.23 -22.79 1.03
CA PRO A 278 1.54 -22.67 0.37
C PRO A 278 1.67 -21.61 -0.72
N LYS A 279 0.58 -21.31 -1.44
CA LYS A 279 0.55 -20.25 -2.45
C LYS A 279 0.29 -18.86 -1.87
N SER A 280 -0.13 -18.74 -0.60
CA SER A 280 -0.41 -17.45 0.03
C SER A 280 0.88 -16.68 0.32
N ARG A 281 0.84 -15.38 0.04
CA ARG A 281 1.90 -14.42 0.35
C ARG A 281 1.43 -13.33 1.30
N ILE A 282 0.26 -13.52 1.94
CA ILE A 282 -0.35 -12.52 2.82
C ILE A 282 0.57 -12.15 4.00
N VAL A 283 1.17 -13.13 4.64
CA VAL A 283 2.13 -12.88 5.74
C VAL A 283 3.43 -12.27 5.22
N GLN A 284 3.90 -12.70 4.04
CA GLN A 284 5.08 -12.13 3.39
C GLN A 284 4.86 -10.65 3.02
N GLN A 285 3.66 -10.28 2.54
CA GLN A 285 3.32 -8.87 2.30
C GLN A 285 3.47 -8.02 3.58
N MET A 286 3.00 -8.52 4.73
CA MET A 286 3.15 -7.83 6.02
C MET A 286 4.63 -7.63 6.38
N THR A 287 5.45 -8.67 6.19
CA THR A 287 6.90 -8.62 6.43
C THR A 287 7.58 -7.64 5.47
N ASN A 288 7.29 -7.73 4.18
CA ASN A 288 7.84 -6.86 3.14
C ASN A 288 7.48 -5.39 3.39
N GLY A 289 6.32 -5.15 4.01
CA GLY A 289 5.89 -3.82 4.39
C GLY A 289 6.90 -3.06 5.25
N VAL A 290 7.57 -3.74 6.18
CA VAL A 290 8.61 -3.10 7.01
C VAL A 290 9.78 -2.64 6.15
N PHE A 291 10.29 -3.50 5.28
CA PHE A 291 11.50 -3.22 4.50
C PHE A 291 11.27 -2.19 3.38
N VAL A 292 10.09 -2.22 2.75
CA VAL A 292 9.70 -1.17 1.80
C VAL A 292 9.59 0.19 2.49
N ARG A 293 9.02 0.23 3.70
CA ARG A 293 8.92 1.47 4.47
C ARG A 293 10.27 1.99 4.92
N MET A 294 11.23 1.11 5.23
CA MET A 294 12.65 1.52 5.42
C MET A 294 13.21 2.19 4.16
N ALA A 295 12.98 1.62 2.98
CA ALA A 295 13.46 2.20 1.72
C ALA A 295 12.78 3.56 1.41
N ILE A 296 11.49 3.70 1.70
CA ILE A 296 10.77 4.97 1.56
C ILE A 296 11.37 6.03 2.49
N LEU A 297 11.52 5.71 3.78
CA LEU A 297 12.10 6.62 4.78
C LEU A 297 13.53 7.04 4.42
N GLU A 298 14.37 6.07 4.02
CA GLU A 298 15.74 6.36 3.53
C GLU A 298 15.70 7.35 2.36
N SER A 299 14.84 7.12 1.37
CA SER A 299 14.77 7.95 0.16
C SER A 299 14.37 9.40 0.47
N VAL A 300 13.37 9.62 1.35
CA VAL A 300 12.95 10.99 1.70
C VAL A 300 13.96 11.69 2.60
N LEU A 301 14.62 10.98 3.50
CA LEU A 301 15.67 11.53 4.36
C LEU A 301 16.92 11.90 3.58
N ALA A 302 17.30 11.12 2.55
CA ALA A 302 18.43 11.43 1.68
C ALA A 302 18.22 12.74 0.91
N SER A 303 16.99 13.10 0.52
CA SER A 303 16.70 14.36 -0.17
C SER A 303 16.90 15.58 0.72
N ARG A 304 16.69 15.44 2.02
CA ARG A 304 16.85 16.53 3.00
C ARG A 304 18.33 16.86 3.27
N LYS A 305 19.19 15.84 3.25
CA LYS A 305 20.64 16.02 3.42
C LYS A 305 21.32 16.68 2.22
N ALA A 306 20.66 16.67 1.06
CA ALA A 306 21.18 17.28 -0.17
C ALA A 306 20.80 18.77 -0.32
N LYS A 307 19.95 19.31 0.56
CA LYS A 307 19.58 20.73 0.64
C LYS A 307 20.41 21.46 1.68
#